data_4da000dda1e29d253cec913d6c9ea32b
#
_entry.id   4da000dda1e29d253cec913d6c9ea32b
#
_cell.length_a   1.000
_cell.length_b   1.000
_cell.length_c   1.000
_cell.angle_alpha   90.00
_cell.angle_beta   90.00
_cell.angle_gamma   90.00
#
_symmetry.space_group_name_H-M   'P 1'
#
loop_
_entity.id
_entity.type
_entity.pdbx_description
1 polymer ?
#
loop_
_entity_poly.entity_id
_entity_poly.type
_entity_poly.pdbx_seq_one_letter_code
_entity_poly.pdbx_strand_id
1 'polypeptide(L)'
;MEPVEQHPWNWYGPADSKTLLVGTFPPTRRNWSFDFFYPNKRNFFWKIIAAITGKELLHTSGEAAVTERKALLDQLKITITDMGKTIIRQDNNSLDENLKALEYMDIFQILEERPAIKKIIFTSSSGKVSAARWFQHYLETRGIKHRYPKTLKPVKSELLINGRPIELVILFSPSARAANRISFENLVDLYRDELS
;
A
#
# COMPACT_ATOMS: atom_id res chain seq x y z
N MET A 1 -27.08 6.14 9.50
CA MET A 1 -25.75 5.91 10.12
C MET A 1 -24.82 5.45 9.01
N GLU A 2 -23.70 6.14 8.81
CA GLU A 2 -22.72 5.76 7.77
C GLU A 2 -22.13 4.38 8.12
N PRO A 3 -21.95 3.46 7.16
CA PRO A 3 -21.48 2.14 7.45
C PRO A 3 -20.01 2.16 7.87
N VAL A 4 -19.71 1.47 8.98
CA VAL A 4 -18.35 1.23 9.45
C VAL A 4 -17.81 -0.02 8.74
N GLU A 5 -16.64 0.09 8.12
CA GLU A 5 -15.96 -1.02 7.43
C GLU A 5 -14.69 -1.40 8.19
N GLN A 6 -14.49 -2.70 8.40
CA GLN A 6 -13.26 -3.29 8.92
C GLN A 6 -12.36 -3.70 7.74
N HIS A 7 -11.04 -3.54 7.89
CA HIS A 7 -10.10 -4.05 6.89
C HIS A 7 -10.18 -5.59 6.82
N PRO A 8 -10.40 -6.17 5.64
CA PRO A 8 -10.70 -7.60 5.54
C PRO A 8 -9.49 -8.52 5.72
N TRP A 9 -8.26 -8.03 5.46
CA TRP A 9 -7.05 -8.88 5.40
C TRP A 9 -5.95 -8.50 6.39
N ASN A 10 -6.08 -7.37 7.08
CA ASN A 10 -5.04 -6.76 7.92
C ASN A 10 -3.72 -6.55 7.18
N TRP A 11 -2.89 -7.56 7.07
CA TRP A 11 -1.64 -7.54 6.30
C TRP A 11 -1.25 -8.96 5.86
N TYR A 12 -0.34 -9.05 4.88
CA TYR A 12 0.25 -10.30 4.41
C TYR A 12 1.72 -10.08 4.06
N GLY A 13 2.57 -11.07 4.29
CA GLY A 13 3.95 -11.10 3.81
C GLY A 13 4.80 -12.19 4.44
N PRO A 14 5.86 -12.63 3.73
CA PRO A 14 6.77 -13.63 4.23
C PRO A 14 7.57 -13.15 5.45
N ALA A 15 8.07 -14.08 6.26
CA ALA A 15 8.79 -13.76 7.49
C ALA A 15 10.09 -12.97 7.25
N ASP A 16 10.72 -13.16 6.09
CA ASP A 16 11.96 -12.51 5.69
C ASP A 16 11.75 -11.27 4.81
N SER A 17 10.56 -10.65 4.88
CA SER A 17 10.24 -9.42 4.16
C SER A 17 11.23 -8.31 4.45
N LYS A 18 11.64 -7.62 3.40
CA LYS A 18 12.58 -6.48 3.46
C LYS A 18 11.89 -5.14 3.30
N THR A 19 10.71 -5.13 2.67
CA THR A 19 9.93 -3.94 2.36
C THR A 19 8.49 -4.11 2.82
N LEU A 20 7.93 -3.06 3.41
CA LEU A 20 6.50 -2.93 3.72
C LEU A 20 5.86 -2.00 2.69
N LEU A 21 4.89 -2.50 1.95
CA LEU A 21 4.14 -1.75 0.98
C LEU A 21 2.78 -1.36 1.57
N VAL A 22 2.44 -0.08 1.52
CA VAL A 22 1.29 0.48 2.26
C VAL A 22 0.37 1.24 1.32
N GLY A 23 -0.87 0.78 1.22
CA GLY A 23 -1.98 1.46 0.57
C GLY A 23 -2.85 2.27 1.54
N THR A 24 -3.99 2.73 1.08
CA THR A 24 -4.95 3.52 1.89
C THR A 24 -6.00 2.61 2.53
N PHE A 25 -6.88 2.03 1.70
CA PHE A 25 -7.93 1.09 2.08
C PHE A 25 -8.52 0.42 0.82
N PRO A 26 -9.05 -0.81 0.89
CA PRO A 26 -9.65 -1.46 -0.26
C PRO A 26 -10.83 -0.69 -0.86
N PRO A 27 -11.05 -0.77 -2.18
CA PRO A 27 -12.26 -0.23 -2.81
C PRO A 27 -13.52 -0.96 -2.33
N THR A 28 -14.71 -0.45 -2.67
CA THR A 28 -15.97 -1.15 -2.38
C THR A 28 -15.99 -2.56 -2.96
N ARG A 29 -16.59 -3.52 -2.25
CA ARG A 29 -16.61 -4.96 -2.62
C ARG A 29 -17.11 -5.25 -4.04
N ARG A 30 -18.02 -4.45 -4.56
CA ARG A 30 -18.52 -4.59 -5.95
C ARG A 30 -17.44 -4.44 -7.02
N ASN A 31 -16.28 -3.85 -6.64
CA ASN A 31 -15.15 -3.63 -7.54
C ASN A 31 -14.06 -4.70 -7.40
N TRP A 32 -14.28 -5.75 -6.60
CA TRP A 32 -13.30 -6.81 -6.39
C TRP A 32 -13.41 -7.90 -7.44
N SER A 33 -12.28 -8.31 -7.97
CA SER A 33 -12.15 -9.49 -8.83
C SER A 33 -11.66 -10.71 -8.02
N PHE A 34 -10.98 -10.48 -6.91
CA PHE A 34 -10.49 -11.50 -5.97
C PHE A 34 -10.41 -10.90 -4.56
N ASP A 35 -10.30 -11.75 -3.55
CA ASP A 35 -10.35 -11.36 -2.12
C ASP A 35 -8.94 -11.16 -1.54
N PHE A 36 -8.22 -10.15 -2.03
CA PHE A 36 -6.88 -9.79 -1.60
C PHE A 36 -6.55 -8.34 -1.97
N PHE A 37 -5.43 -7.78 -1.48
CA PHE A 37 -4.99 -6.40 -1.74
C PHE A 37 -5.04 -6.02 -3.21
N TYR A 38 -5.38 -4.76 -3.50
CA TYR A 38 -5.59 -4.25 -4.86
C TYR A 38 -6.51 -5.12 -5.71
N PRO A 39 -7.74 -5.43 -5.21
CA PRO A 39 -8.65 -6.41 -5.80
C PRO A 39 -9.24 -5.99 -7.13
N ASN A 40 -9.17 -4.71 -7.50
CA ASN A 40 -9.74 -4.17 -8.73
C ASN A 40 -8.80 -4.41 -9.91
N LYS A 41 -9.25 -5.16 -10.91
CA LYS A 41 -8.49 -5.45 -12.14
C LYS A 41 -8.06 -4.21 -12.95
N ARG A 42 -8.69 -3.04 -12.72
CA ARG A 42 -8.31 -1.77 -13.35
C ARG A 42 -7.11 -1.11 -12.67
N ASN A 43 -6.74 -1.53 -11.47
CA ASN A 43 -5.54 -1.05 -10.79
C ASN A 43 -4.30 -1.69 -11.42
N PHE A 44 -3.25 -0.92 -11.64
CA PHE A 44 -2.02 -1.41 -12.27
C PHE A 44 -1.07 -2.12 -11.31
N PHE A 45 -1.34 -2.12 -10.01
CA PHE A 45 -0.42 -2.66 -9.01
C PHE A 45 0.09 -4.06 -9.37
N TRP A 46 -0.80 -5.03 -9.57
CA TRP A 46 -0.39 -6.40 -9.89
C TRP A 46 0.29 -6.54 -11.25
N LYS A 47 -0.07 -5.70 -12.22
CA LYS A 47 0.64 -5.66 -13.51
C LYS A 47 2.07 -5.15 -13.36
N ILE A 48 2.29 -4.17 -12.47
CA ILE A 48 3.62 -3.66 -12.12
C ILE A 48 4.43 -4.77 -11.45
N ILE A 49 3.89 -5.44 -10.42
CA ILE A 49 4.55 -6.53 -9.71
C ILE A 49 4.89 -7.70 -10.66
N ALA A 50 3.98 -8.08 -11.55
CA ALA A 50 4.21 -9.10 -12.56
C ALA A 50 5.35 -8.72 -13.52
N ALA A 51 5.35 -7.48 -14.02
CA ALA A 51 6.42 -6.96 -14.90
C ALA A 51 7.79 -6.95 -14.20
N ILE A 52 7.85 -6.59 -12.91
CA ILE A 52 9.09 -6.61 -12.12
C ILE A 52 9.61 -8.04 -11.96
N THR A 53 8.73 -8.99 -11.69
CA THR A 53 9.10 -10.40 -11.46
C THR A 53 9.31 -11.23 -12.75
N GLY A 54 8.99 -10.65 -13.91
CA GLY A 54 9.02 -11.36 -15.20
C GLY A 54 7.97 -12.46 -15.30
N LYS A 55 6.88 -12.38 -14.52
CA LYS A 55 5.79 -13.35 -14.51
C LYS A 55 4.56 -12.82 -15.25
N GLU A 56 3.78 -13.71 -15.82
CA GLU A 56 2.44 -13.38 -16.31
C GLU A 56 1.40 -13.65 -15.24
N LEU A 57 0.35 -12.83 -15.20
CA LEU A 57 -0.82 -13.06 -14.35
C LEU A 57 -1.77 -14.00 -15.09
N LEU A 58 -1.80 -15.26 -14.70
CA LEU A 58 -2.61 -16.29 -15.35
C LEU A 58 -4.05 -16.31 -14.82
N HIS A 59 -4.24 -15.86 -13.58
CA HIS A 59 -5.53 -15.88 -12.90
C HIS A 59 -6.02 -14.45 -12.62
N THR A 60 -7.27 -14.16 -12.99
CA THR A 60 -7.88 -12.83 -12.86
C THR A 60 -8.89 -12.73 -11.71
N SER A 61 -9.32 -13.87 -11.15
CA SER A 61 -10.36 -13.94 -10.11
C SER A 61 -10.21 -15.17 -9.23
N GLY A 62 -10.89 -15.15 -8.09
CA GLY A 62 -10.98 -16.27 -7.15
C GLY A 62 -9.68 -16.59 -6.41
N GLU A 63 -9.66 -17.76 -5.77
CA GLU A 63 -8.57 -18.24 -4.90
C GLU A 63 -7.25 -18.42 -5.65
N ALA A 64 -7.30 -18.89 -6.89
CA ALA A 64 -6.12 -19.06 -7.74
C ALA A 64 -5.39 -17.71 -7.99
N ALA A 65 -6.17 -16.64 -8.17
CA ALA A 65 -5.62 -15.30 -8.29
C ALA A 65 -4.96 -14.84 -6.99
N VAL A 66 -5.55 -15.13 -5.83
CA VAL A 66 -4.96 -14.80 -4.52
C VAL A 66 -3.64 -15.54 -4.32
N THR A 67 -3.60 -16.84 -4.57
CA THR A 67 -2.41 -17.67 -4.45
C THR A 67 -1.27 -17.16 -5.33
N GLU A 68 -1.57 -16.84 -6.60
CA GLU A 68 -0.60 -16.27 -7.54
C GLU A 68 0.02 -14.96 -7.01
N ARG A 69 -0.79 -14.06 -6.47
CA ARG A 69 -0.34 -12.75 -5.97
C ARG A 69 0.49 -12.88 -4.69
N LYS A 70 0.11 -13.79 -3.80
CA LYS A 70 0.92 -14.12 -2.62
C LYS A 70 2.31 -14.62 -3.02
N ALA A 71 2.40 -15.52 -3.99
CA ALA A 71 3.68 -16.03 -4.50
C ALA A 71 4.58 -14.93 -5.08
N LEU A 72 4.01 -13.90 -5.72
CA LEU A 72 4.75 -12.74 -6.22
C LEU A 72 5.33 -11.90 -5.07
N LEU A 73 4.54 -11.66 -4.01
CA LEU A 73 5.01 -10.94 -2.82
C LEU A 73 6.11 -11.72 -2.09
N ASP A 74 5.95 -13.04 -1.97
CA ASP A 74 6.94 -13.92 -1.34
C ASP A 74 8.26 -13.90 -2.12
N GLN A 75 8.20 -13.93 -3.47
CA GLN A 75 9.38 -13.82 -4.33
C GLN A 75 10.12 -12.50 -4.13
N LEU A 76 9.40 -11.39 -4.01
CA LEU A 76 9.98 -10.05 -3.83
C LEU A 76 10.27 -9.71 -2.35
N LYS A 77 9.92 -10.60 -1.41
CA LYS A 77 10.06 -10.37 0.03
C LYS A 77 9.35 -9.09 0.50
N ILE A 78 8.11 -8.93 0.06
CA ILE A 78 7.26 -7.78 0.37
C ILE A 78 6.18 -8.19 1.36
N THR A 79 6.05 -7.43 2.45
CA THR A 79 4.84 -7.37 3.27
C THR A 79 3.94 -6.26 2.74
N ILE A 80 2.64 -6.51 2.67
CA ILE A 80 1.63 -5.57 2.18
C ILE A 80 0.55 -5.31 3.22
N THR A 81 0.13 -4.07 3.33
CA THR A 81 -0.99 -3.62 4.17
C THR A 81 -1.61 -2.35 3.62
N ASP A 82 -2.69 -1.89 4.25
CA ASP A 82 -3.26 -0.55 4.08
C ASP A 82 -3.21 0.21 5.40
N MET A 83 -3.25 1.55 5.37
CA MET A 83 -3.24 2.35 6.59
C MET A 83 -4.54 2.27 7.38
N GLY A 84 -5.68 2.14 6.70
CA GLY A 84 -6.98 2.04 7.37
C GLY A 84 -7.20 0.65 7.97
N LYS A 85 -7.46 0.57 9.27
CA LYS A 85 -7.93 -0.65 9.95
C LYS A 85 -9.44 -0.67 10.05
N THR A 86 -10.01 0.44 10.50
CA THR A 86 -11.46 0.68 10.59
C THR A 86 -11.75 2.04 9.99
N ILE A 87 -12.72 2.10 9.09
CA ILE A 87 -13.07 3.33 8.38
C ILE A 87 -14.59 3.57 8.33
N ILE A 88 -14.98 4.81 8.05
CA ILE A 88 -16.29 5.15 7.50
C ILE A 88 -16.08 5.52 6.03
N ARG A 89 -16.92 4.95 5.17
CA ARG A 89 -16.95 5.28 3.73
C ARG A 89 -18.16 6.15 3.45
N GLN A 90 -17.91 7.41 3.08
CA GLN A 90 -18.94 8.31 2.62
C GLN A 90 -19.32 8.02 1.16
N ASP A 91 -20.57 8.29 0.78
CA ASP A 91 -21.07 8.18 -0.60
C ASP A 91 -20.97 6.79 -1.24
N ASN A 92 -20.71 5.74 -0.48
CA ASN A 92 -20.63 4.35 -0.95
C ASN A 92 -19.88 4.17 -2.29
N ASN A 93 -18.77 4.89 -2.47
CA ASN A 93 -17.92 4.81 -3.65
C ASN A 93 -16.48 4.42 -3.28
N SER A 94 -15.62 4.21 -4.28
CA SER A 94 -14.24 3.74 -4.09
C SER A 94 -13.20 4.88 -4.10
N LEU A 95 -13.62 6.12 -3.88
CA LEU A 95 -12.71 7.26 -3.81
C LEU A 95 -12.10 7.37 -2.42
N ASP A 96 -10.79 7.42 -2.34
CA ASP A 96 -10.07 7.58 -1.06
C ASP A 96 -10.52 8.86 -0.34
N GLU A 97 -10.79 9.95 -1.05
CA GLU A 97 -11.23 11.22 -0.48
C GLU A 97 -12.52 11.14 0.36
N ASN A 98 -13.32 10.09 0.14
CA ASN A 98 -14.56 9.81 0.87
C ASN A 98 -14.36 8.83 2.04
N LEU A 99 -13.12 8.54 2.40
CA LEU A 99 -12.79 7.71 3.54
C LEU A 99 -12.46 8.55 4.78
N LYS A 100 -12.97 8.13 5.92
CA LYS A 100 -12.59 8.66 7.23
C LYS A 100 -12.06 7.52 8.08
N ALA A 101 -10.79 7.57 8.47
CA ALA A 101 -10.21 6.59 9.37
C ALA A 101 -10.78 6.76 10.79
N LEU A 102 -11.20 5.66 11.37
CA LEU A 102 -11.53 5.54 12.81
C LEU A 102 -10.36 4.91 13.56
N GLU A 103 -9.71 3.92 12.93
CA GLU A 103 -8.50 3.26 13.43
C GLU A 103 -7.50 3.08 12.30
N TYR A 104 -6.22 3.26 12.61
CA TYR A 104 -5.11 2.95 11.70
C TYR A 104 -4.58 1.54 11.96
N MET A 105 -4.03 0.90 10.93
CA MET A 105 -3.24 -0.32 11.06
C MET A 105 -2.01 -0.04 11.92
N ASP A 106 -1.66 -0.95 12.82
CA ASP A 106 -0.48 -0.81 13.65
C ASP A 106 0.80 -1.18 12.89
N ILE A 107 1.35 -0.18 12.19
CA ILE A 107 2.57 -0.34 11.39
C ILE A 107 3.76 -0.72 12.26
N PHE A 108 3.85 -0.23 13.50
CA PHE A 108 4.97 -0.54 14.39
C PHE A 108 4.96 -1.99 14.81
N GLN A 109 3.78 -2.57 15.07
CA GLN A 109 3.63 -4.00 15.33
C GLN A 109 4.09 -4.83 14.12
N ILE A 110 3.69 -4.47 12.89
CA ILE A 110 4.14 -5.18 11.67
C ILE A 110 5.67 -5.17 11.56
N LEU A 111 6.32 -4.02 11.86
CA LEU A 111 7.77 -3.92 11.84
C LEU A 111 8.46 -4.75 12.94
N GLU A 112 7.82 -4.96 14.08
CA GLU A 112 8.31 -5.87 15.13
C GLU A 112 8.21 -7.34 14.71
N GLU A 113 7.09 -7.72 14.09
CA GLU A 113 6.88 -9.08 13.58
C GLU A 113 7.71 -9.39 12.33
N ARG A 114 8.18 -8.36 11.61
CA ARG A 114 9.00 -8.43 10.40
C ARG A 114 10.28 -7.59 10.55
N PRO A 115 11.22 -8.01 11.42
CA PRO A 115 12.37 -7.17 11.80
C PRO A 115 13.37 -6.94 10.66
N ALA A 116 13.31 -7.70 9.56
CA ALA A 116 14.13 -7.49 8.38
C ALA A 116 13.67 -6.33 7.48
N ILE A 117 12.46 -5.79 7.71
CA ILE A 117 11.96 -4.64 6.98
C ILE A 117 12.78 -3.39 7.34
N LYS A 118 13.32 -2.74 6.30
CA LYS A 118 14.10 -1.49 6.39
C LYS A 118 13.49 -0.34 5.59
N LYS A 119 12.47 -0.63 4.79
CA LYS A 119 11.84 0.33 3.89
C LYS A 119 10.32 0.21 3.96
N ILE A 120 9.65 1.35 4.02
CA ILE A 120 8.19 1.46 3.87
C ILE A 120 7.90 2.25 2.60
N ILE A 121 7.10 1.69 1.70
CA ILE A 121 6.68 2.32 0.45
C ILE A 121 5.20 2.67 0.54
N PHE A 122 4.87 3.95 0.39
CA PHE A 122 3.50 4.44 0.31
C PHE A 122 3.11 4.61 -1.15
N THR A 123 1.98 4.01 -1.54
CA THR A 123 1.48 4.02 -2.91
C THR A 123 0.58 5.21 -3.23
N SER A 124 0.39 6.12 -2.29
CA SER A 124 -0.38 7.35 -2.50
C SER A 124 0.04 8.46 -1.54
N SER A 125 -0.01 9.71 -2.01
CA SER A 125 0.28 10.91 -1.20
C SER A 125 -0.60 12.12 -1.56
N SER A 126 -1.45 12.01 -2.57
CA SER A 126 -2.27 13.13 -3.03
C SER A 126 -3.56 13.25 -2.22
N GLY A 127 -3.97 14.52 -1.99
CA GLY A 127 -5.20 14.81 -1.29
C GLY A 127 -5.09 14.75 0.24
N LYS A 128 -6.22 14.89 0.90
CA LYS A 128 -6.35 14.82 2.36
C LYS A 128 -6.30 13.39 2.88
N VAL A 129 -6.73 12.43 2.06
CA VAL A 129 -6.77 11.00 2.34
C VAL A 129 -5.82 10.27 1.40
N SER A 130 -4.77 9.71 1.96
CA SER A 130 -3.76 8.91 1.25
C SER A 130 -2.95 8.11 2.25
N ALA A 131 -2.28 7.06 1.78
CA ALA A 131 -1.44 6.21 2.63
C ALA A 131 -0.39 7.03 3.41
N ALA A 132 0.35 7.89 2.71
CA ALA A 132 1.39 8.70 3.34
C ALA A 132 0.83 9.72 4.35
N ARG A 133 -0.33 10.33 4.07
CA ARG A 133 -0.98 11.28 4.99
C ARG A 133 -1.53 10.56 6.21
N TRP A 134 -2.16 9.42 6.04
CA TRP A 134 -2.67 8.64 7.16
C TRP A 134 -1.55 8.07 8.02
N PHE A 135 -0.40 7.73 7.44
CA PHE A 135 0.77 7.36 8.22
C PHE A 135 1.28 8.53 9.08
N GLN A 136 1.28 9.78 8.58
CA GLN A 136 1.61 10.94 9.40
C GLN A 136 0.64 11.10 10.58
N HIS A 137 -0.66 10.96 10.34
CA HIS A 137 -1.66 11.01 11.43
C HIS A 137 -1.46 9.86 12.44
N TYR A 138 -1.14 8.66 11.97
CA TYR A 138 -0.81 7.53 12.84
C TYR A 138 0.42 7.84 13.71
N LEU A 139 1.47 8.47 13.16
CA LEU A 139 2.64 8.90 13.92
C LEU A 139 2.28 9.97 14.97
N GLU A 140 1.42 10.92 14.60
CA GLU A 140 0.94 11.97 15.51
C GLU A 140 0.19 11.39 16.72
N THR A 141 -0.59 10.31 16.55
CA THR A 141 -1.24 9.61 17.68
C THR A 141 -0.24 8.98 18.64
N ARG A 142 1.01 8.80 18.23
CA ARG A 142 2.12 8.28 19.03
C ARG A 142 3.09 9.37 19.50
N GLY A 143 2.72 10.64 19.33
CA GLY A 143 3.54 11.78 19.71
C GLY A 143 4.74 12.03 18.76
N ILE A 144 4.81 11.35 17.62
CA ILE A 144 5.89 11.47 16.65
C ILE A 144 5.48 12.44 15.55
N LYS A 145 6.30 13.48 15.33
CA LYS A 145 6.11 14.43 14.22
C LYS A 145 7.08 14.09 13.09
N HIS A 146 6.54 13.83 11.91
CA HIS A 146 7.32 13.60 10.71
C HIS A 146 6.77 14.43 9.55
N ARG A 147 7.66 15.01 8.74
CA ARG A 147 7.29 15.77 7.54
C ARG A 147 8.07 15.23 6.35
N TYR A 148 7.35 14.88 5.31
CA TYR A 148 7.99 14.49 4.05
C TYR A 148 8.61 15.71 3.36
N PRO A 149 9.79 15.54 2.73
CA PRO A 149 10.38 16.57 1.88
C PRO A 149 9.44 16.98 0.74
N LYS A 150 9.49 18.25 0.35
CA LYS A 150 8.76 18.75 -0.82
C LYS A 150 9.60 18.57 -2.09
N THR A 151 9.74 17.34 -2.54
CA THR A 151 10.50 16.95 -3.72
C THR A 151 9.61 16.25 -4.74
N LEU A 152 10.13 16.06 -5.96
CA LEU A 152 9.50 15.17 -6.94
C LEU A 152 9.55 13.72 -6.46
N LYS A 153 8.62 12.89 -6.93
CA LYS A 153 8.60 11.46 -6.63
C LYS A 153 9.70 10.72 -7.38
N PRO A 154 10.34 9.75 -6.73
CA PRO A 154 10.08 9.23 -5.39
C PRO A 154 10.46 10.23 -4.29
N VAL A 155 9.54 10.46 -3.33
CA VAL A 155 9.87 11.27 -2.14
C VAL A 155 10.47 10.35 -1.10
N LYS A 156 11.70 10.63 -0.66
CA LYS A 156 12.42 9.81 0.32
C LYS A 156 12.70 10.59 1.60
N SER A 157 12.55 9.90 2.71
CA SER A 157 12.92 10.37 4.05
C SER A 157 13.26 9.19 4.93
N GLU A 158 13.80 9.45 6.12
CA GLU A 158 14.11 8.42 7.10
C GLU A 158 13.41 8.74 8.42
N LEU A 159 13.00 7.72 9.13
CA LEU A 159 12.41 7.82 10.45
C LEU A 159 12.95 6.71 11.35
N LEU A 160 13.29 7.07 12.59
CA LEU A 160 13.66 6.08 13.60
C LEU A 160 12.39 5.46 14.19
N ILE A 161 12.17 4.17 13.94
CA ILE A 161 11.02 3.41 14.45
C ILE A 161 11.55 2.21 15.25
N ASN A 162 11.09 2.07 16.49
CA ASN A 162 11.53 1.01 17.39
C ASN A 162 13.07 0.90 17.48
N GLY A 163 13.76 2.05 17.52
CA GLY A 163 15.21 2.13 17.59
C GLY A 163 15.96 1.80 16.29
N ARG A 164 15.26 1.60 15.17
CA ARG A 164 15.84 1.27 13.86
C ARG A 164 15.57 2.37 12.82
N PRO A 165 16.54 2.73 11.98
CA PRO A 165 16.28 3.61 10.85
C PRO A 165 15.44 2.89 9.80
N ILE A 166 14.31 3.47 9.43
CA ILE A 166 13.41 2.98 8.40
C ILE A 166 13.33 4.03 7.29
N GLU A 167 13.66 3.63 6.08
CA GLU A 167 13.48 4.46 4.89
C GLU A 167 11.99 4.56 4.55
N LEU A 168 11.49 5.76 4.36
CA LEU A 168 10.12 6.06 3.93
C LEU A 168 10.15 6.55 2.49
N VAL A 169 9.43 5.88 1.61
CA VAL A 169 9.40 6.20 0.18
C VAL A 169 7.95 6.43 -0.26
N ILE A 170 7.69 7.53 -0.95
CA ILE A 170 6.38 7.80 -1.56
C ILE A 170 6.51 7.68 -3.07
N LEU A 171 5.74 6.78 -3.66
CA LEU A 171 5.67 6.55 -5.11
C LEU A 171 4.40 7.14 -5.72
N PHE A 172 4.33 7.12 -7.05
CA PHE A 172 3.07 7.38 -7.75
C PHE A 172 2.08 6.24 -7.49
N SER A 173 0.80 6.61 -7.38
CA SER A 173 -0.26 5.63 -7.19
C SER A 173 -0.38 4.71 -8.41
N PRO A 174 -0.57 3.40 -8.21
CA PRO A 174 -0.84 2.44 -9.29
C PRO A 174 -2.30 2.50 -9.77
N SER A 175 -3.07 3.46 -9.30
CA SER A 175 -4.45 3.68 -9.75
C SER A 175 -4.47 4.13 -11.21
N ALA A 176 -5.44 3.62 -11.99
CA ALA A 176 -5.68 4.04 -13.36
C ALA A 176 -5.90 5.56 -13.49
N ARG A 177 -6.36 6.24 -12.45
CA ARG A 177 -6.50 7.71 -12.42
C ARG A 177 -5.17 8.45 -12.43
N ALA A 178 -4.09 7.81 -11.96
CA ALA A 178 -2.75 8.38 -11.97
C ALA A 178 -2.04 8.19 -13.32
N ALA A 179 -2.61 7.42 -14.25
CA ALA A 179 -2.03 7.08 -15.55
C ALA A 179 -1.71 8.32 -16.43
N ASN A 180 -2.38 9.45 -16.21
CA ASN A 180 -2.09 10.70 -16.91
C ASN A 180 -0.83 11.43 -16.39
N ARG A 181 -0.21 10.96 -15.29
CA ARG A 181 0.94 11.62 -14.65
C ARG A 181 2.26 10.95 -14.95
N ILE A 182 2.23 9.67 -15.31
CA ILE A 182 3.41 8.84 -15.57
C ILE A 182 3.02 7.67 -16.48
N SER A 183 3.86 7.33 -17.47
CA SER A 183 3.61 6.16 -18.32
C SER A 183 3.70 4.86 -17.50
N PHE A 184 3.11 3.78 -18.02
CA PHE A 184 3.16 2.48 -17.35
C PHE A 184 4.60 1.96 -17.21
N GLU A 185 5.41 2.10 -18.27
CA GLU A 185 6.81 1.69 -18.29
C GLU A 185 7.63 2.43 -17.22
N ASN A 186 7.51 3.75 -17.17
CA ASN A 186 8.18 4.57 -16.16
C ASN A 186 7.70 4.23 -14.74
N LEU A 187 6.42 3.90 -14.59
CA LEU A 187 5.87 3.47 -13.30
C LEU A 187 6.45 2.12 -12.87
N VAL A 188 6.59 1.16 -13.79
CA VAL A 188 7.24 -0.14 -13.55
C VAL A 188 8.69 0.06 -13.14
N ASP A 189 9.44 0.91 -13.85
CA ASP A 189 10.85 1.16 -13.54
C ASP A 189 11.00 1.80 -12.15
N LEU A 190 10.15 2.77 -11.83
CA LEU A 190 10.15 3.42 -10.52
C LEU A 190 9.89 2.42 -9.36
N TYR A 191 8.92 1.52 -9.55
CA TYR A 191 8.63 0.49 -8.55
C TYR A 191 9.75 -0.56 -8.50
N ARG A 192 10.34 -0.93 -9.63
CA ARG A 192 11.47 -1.87 -9.69
C ARG A 192 12.66 -1.34 -8.91
N ASP A 193 13.02 -0.08 -9.10
CA ASP A 193 14.16 0.54 -8.41
C ASP A 193 13.98 0.55 -6.88
N GLU A 194 12.74 0.67 -6.40
CA GLU A 194 12.46 0.73 -4.98
C GLU A 194 12.20 -0.64 -4.33
N LEU A 195 11.83 -1.65 -5.12
CA LEU A 195 11.53 -3.02 -4.65
C LEU A 195 12.69 -4.01 -4.86
N SER A 196 13.79 -3.55 -5.46
CA SER A 196 15.00 -4.36 -5.71
C SER A 196 15.86 -4.52 -4.46
#